data_94e5a12797b874c94f3893c4974fa6a5
#
_entry.id   94e5a12797b874c94f3893c4974fa6a5
#
_cell.length_a   1.000
_cell.length_b   1.000
_cell.length_c   1.000
_cell.angle_alpha   90.00
_cell.angle_beta   90.00
_cell.angle_gamma   90.00
#
_symmetry.space_group_name_H-M   'P 1'
#
loop_
_entity.id
_entity.type
_entity.pdbx_description
1 polymer ?
#
loop_
_entity_poly.entity_id
_entity_poly.type
_entity_poly.pdbx_seq_one_letter_code
_entity_poly.pdbx_strand_id
1 'polypeptide(L)'
;MNIQVKVDTSQLDKMLADFPATLAVAQQSALLSIGAEIKSQAERAFRHPNYRPSPWAPRKEEYQRVVNKRTGKAKFKRKDTWPLLIKSGKLRQSIAFKLEGKDAVVVGSDAKYAPYHQFGTKHMPARPFFPLDKSGDLTPRVKQKIIRIAERTMAEEFRMTLGKL
;
A
#
# COMPACT_ATOMS: atom_id res chain seq x y z
N MET A 1 19.33 59.57 23.73
CA MET A 1 19.53 58.15 24.06
C MET A 1 19.15 57.33 22.85
N ASN A 2 20.10 56.73 22.16
CA ASN A 2 19.77 55.78 21.07
C ASN A 2 19.68 54.37 21.66
N ILE A 3 18.50 53.78 21.56
CA ILE A 3 18.30 52.38 21.92
C ILE A 3 18.62 51.53 20.69
N GLN A 4 19.70 50.75 20.74
CA GLN A 4 20.03 49.79 19.69
C GLN A 4 19.63 48.40 20.20
N VAL A 5 18.75 47.70 19.45
CA VAL A 5 18.40 46.31 19.69
C VAL A 5 19.24 45.46 18.71
N LYS A 6 20.13 44.63 19.23
CA LYS A 6 20.88 43.67 18.43
C LYS A 6 20.15 42.34 18.50
N VAL A 7 19.66 41.86 17.38
CA VAL A 7 19.06 40.53 17.25
C VAL A 7 20.13 39.55 16.81
N ASP A 8 20.37 38.51 17.56
CA ASP A 8 21.24 37.41 17.16
C ASP A 8 20.51 36.47 16.22
N THR A 9 20.95 36.39 14.97
CA THR A 9 20.35 35.54 13.91
C THR A 9 21.14 34.26 13.68
N SER A 10 22.16 33.97 14.45
CA SER A 10 23.06 32.83 14.22
C SER A 10 22.35 31.47 14.22
N GLN A 11 21.33 31.29 15.07
CA GLN A 11 20.53 30.09 15.07
C GLN A 11 19.65 29.99 13.81
N LEU A 12 19.06 31.11 13.35
CA LEU A 12 18.25 31.16 12.14
C LEU A 12 19.12 30.87 10.91
N ASP A 13 20.30 31.45 10.82
CA ASP A 13 21.23 31.22 9.71
C ASP A 13 21.67 29.74 9.64
N LYS A 14 21.91 29.11 10.78
CA LYS A 14 22.23 27.67 10.85
C LYS A 14 21.03 26.81 10.41
N MET A 15 19.84 27.13 10.88
CA MET A 15 18.61 26.41 10.46
C MET A 15 18.40 26.51 8.96
N LEU A 16 18.59 27.67 8.36
CA LEU A 16 18.47 27.88 6.91
C LEU A 16 19.52 27.11 6.12
N ALA A 17 20.73 27.00 6.65
CA ALA A 17 21.81 26.22 6.02
C ALA A 17 21.49 24.69 6.03
N ASP A 18 20.92 24.19 7.12
CA ASP A 18 20.58 22.76 7.29
C ASP A 18 19.23 22.38 6.65
N PHE A 19 18.42 23.36 6.22
CA PHE A 19 17.08 23.14 5.69
C PHE A 19 17.02 22.16 4.51
N PRO A 20 17.92 22.22 3.49
CA PRO A 20 17.88 21.29 2.37
C PRO A 20 18.11 19.83 2.79
N ALA A 21 18.99 19.58 3.76
CA ALA A 21 19.27 18.25 4.29
C ALA A 21 18.05 17.70 5.06
N THR A 22 17.44 18.53 5.91
CA THR A 22 16.23 18.18 6.66
C THR A 22 15.08 17.88 5.72
N LEU A 23 14.90 18.68 4.67
CA LEU A 23 13.88 18.46 3.65
C LEU A 23 14.07 17.12 2.93
N ALA A 24 15.29 16.76 2.55
CA ALA A 24 15.59 15.50 1.90
C ALA A 24 15.27 14.29 2.80
N VAL A 25 15.62 14.37 4.08
CA VAL A 25 15.26 13.32 5.06
C VAL A 25 13.74 13.21 5.23
N ALA A 26 13.05 14.33 5.39
CA ALA A 26 11.60 14.37 5.54
C ALA A 26 10.90 13.78 4.31
N GLN A 27 11.36 14.10 3.10
CA GLN A 27 10.84 13.56 1.86
C GLN A 27 11.04 12.03 1.79
N GLN A 28 12.22 11.54 2.13
CA GLN A 28 12.50 10.10 2.12
C GLN A 28 11.65 9.35 3.15
N SER A 29 11.51 9.87 4.37
CA SER A 29 10.63 9.31 5.41
C SER A 29 9.17 9.27 4.96
N ALA A 30 8.70 10.34 4.31
CA ALA A 30 7.35 10.39 3.75
C ALA A 30 7.15 9.33 2.65
N LEU A 31 8.08 9.17 1.72
CA LEU A 31 8.00 8.15 0.65
C LEU A 31 7.98 6.73 1.21
N LEU A 32 8.78 6.41 2.22
CA LEU A 32 8.76 5.12 2.90
C LEU A 32 7.40 4.86 3.57
N SER A 33 6.84 5.86 4.25
CA SER A 33 5.53 5.77 4.89
C SER A 33 4.41 5.58 3.88
N ILE A 34 4.47 6.25 2.73
CA ILE A 34 3.54 6.10 1.60
C ILE A 34 3.64 4.68 1.03
N GLY A 35 4.84 4.18 0.76
CA GLY A 35 5.06 2.83 0.25
C GLY A 35 4.49 1.76 1.18
N ALA A 36 4.75 1.90 2.48
CA ALA A 36 4.23 1.01 3.51
C ALA A 36 2.69 1.04 3.56
N GLU A 37 2.07 2.22 3.44
CA GLU A 37 0.61 2.33 3.43
C GLU A 37 -0.01 1.69 2.20
N ILE A 38 0.51 1.94 0.98
CA ILE A 38 -0.02 1.33 -0.26
C ILE A 38 0.11 -0.19 -0.18
N LYS A 39 1.25 -0.72 0.27
CA LYS A 39 1.45 -2.15 0.52
C LYS A 39 0.41 -2.68 1.49
N SER A 40 0.23 -2.03 2.64
CA SER A 40 -0.76 -2.41 3.66
C SER A 40 -2.19 -2.42 3.11
N GLN A 41 -2.58 -1.43 2.30
CA GLN A 41 -3.88 -1.39 1.63
C GLN A 41 -4.08 -2.59 0.71
N ALA A 42 -3.07 -2.89 -0.12
CA ALA A 42 -3.11 -4.03 -1.03
C ALA A 42 -3.19 -5.36 -0.28
N GLU A 43 -2.43 -5.53 0.80
CA GLU A 43 -2.49 -6.74 1.63
C GLU A 43 -3.84 -6.92 2.35
N ARG A 44 -4.43 -5.81 2.83
CA ARG A 44 -5.76 -5.82 3.49
C ARG A 44 -6.89 -6.16 2.52
N ALA A 45 -6.76 -5.84 1.23
CA ALA A 45 -7.75 -6.17 0.21
C ALA A 45 -8.03 -7.68 0.12
N PHE A 46 -7.06 -8.53 0.46
CA PHE A 46 -7.24 -9.99 0.46
C PHE A 46 -8.19 -10.46 1.57
N ARG A 47 -8.20 -9.79 2.71
CA ARG A 47 -9.01 -10.18 3.88
C ARG A 47 -10.29 -9.37 4.02
N HIS A 48 -10.25 -8.09 3.68
CA HIS A 48 -11.32 -7.15 3.96
C HIS A 48 -11.87 -6.54 2.66
N PRO A 49 -13.14 -6.78 2.30
CA PRO A 49 -13.75 -6.23 1.09
C PRO A 49 -13.68 -4.71 0.96
N ASN A 50 -13.73 -4.00 2.09
CA ASN A 50 -13.70 -2.53 2.13
C ASN A 50 -12.39 -1.89 1.64
N TYR A 51 -11.32 -2.69 1.52
CA TYR A 51 -10.02 -2.23 0.99
C TYR A 51 -9.87 -2.52 -0.50
N ARG A 52 -10.82 -3.21 -1.13
CA ARG A 52 -10.82 -3.52 -2.56
C ARG A 52 -11.31 -2.30 -3.34
N PRO A 53 -10.67 -1.96 -4.47
CA PRO A 53 -11.16 -0.89 -5.35
C PRO A 53 -12.52 -1.21 -5.97
N SER A 54 -12.80 -2.50 -6.16
CA SER A 54 -14.10 -3.01 -6.62
C SER A 54 -14.41 -4.37 -6.01
N PRO A 55 -15.70 -4.78 -5.93
CA PRO A 55 -16.07 -6.11 -5.47
C PRO A 55 -15.43 -7.19 -6.35
N TRP A 56 -14.91 -8.24 -5.72
CA TRP A 56 -14.35 -9.37 -6.46
C TRP A 56 -15.44 -10.31 -6.95
N ALA A 57 -15.36 -10.69 -8.21
CA ALA A 57 -16.23 -11.71 -8.75
C ALA A 57 -16.10 -13.03 -7.95
N PRO A 58 -17.20 -13.68 -7.62
CA PRO A 58 -17.18 -14.95 -6.91
C PRO A 58 -16.42 -16.01 -7.72
N ARG A 59 -15.99 -17.06 -7.04
CA ARG A 59 -15.43 -18.24 -7.70
C ARG A 59 -16.56 -19.00 -8.37
N LYS A 60 -16.29 -19.57 -9.56
CA LYS A 60 -17.20 -20.58 -10.13
C LYS A 60 -17.35 -21.72 -9.12
N GLU A 61 -18.57 -22.12 -8.85
CA GLU A 61 -18.82 -23.25 -7.95
C GLU A 61 -18.36 -24.53 -8.64
N GLU A 62 -17.34 -25.13 -8.10
CA GLU A 62 -16.86 -26.44 -8.51
C GLU A 62 -17.28 -27.47 -7.45
N TYR A 63 -17.98 -28.47 -7.90
CA TYR A 63 -18.37 -29.60 -7.07
C TYR A 63 -17.52 -30.82 -7.42
N GLN A 64 -17.06 -31.54 -6.41
CA GLN A 64 -16.41 -32.83 -6.58
C GLN A 64 -17.33 -33.95 -6.10
N ARG A 65 -17.35 -35.05 -6.85
CA ARG A 65 -18.02 -36.28 -6.44
C ARG A 65 -17.21 -36.94 -5.34
N VAL A 66 -17.78 -37.04 -4.15
CA VAL A 66 -17.16 -37.72 -3.02
C VAL A 66 -17.96 -38.99 -2.74
N VAL A 67 -17.31 -40.15 -2.84
CA VAL A 67 -17.95 -41.45 -2.54
C VAL A 67 -17.63 -41.81 -1.09
N ASN A 68 -18.67 -42.10 -0.33
CA ASN A 68 -18.51 -42.61 1.03
C ASN A 68 -17.98 -44.06 0.94
N LYS A 69 -16.77 -44.29 1.39
CA LYS A 69 -16.10 -45.64 1.31
C LYS A 69 -16.88 -46.74 2.03
N ARG A 70 -17.67 -46.42 3.07
CA ARG A 70 -18.42 -47.39 3.84
C ARG A 70 -19.78 -47.75 3.21
N THR A 71 -20.46 -46.77 2.61
CA THR A 71 -21.82 -46.95 2.11
C THR A 71 -21.94 -46.97 0.59
N GLY A 72 -20.84 -46.73 -0.14
CA GLY A 72 -20.82 -46.66 -1.60
C GLY A 72 -21.57 -45.44 -2.16
N LYS A 73 -22.29 -44.66 -1.33
CA LYS A 73 -23.12 -43.54 -1.78
C LYS A 73 -22.26 -42.37 -2.18
N ALA A 74 -22.54 -41.80 -3.37
CA ALA A 74 -21.88 -40.59 -3.86
C ALA A 74 -22.66 -39.33 -3.41
N LYS A 75 -21.90 -38.31 -2.98
CA LYS A 75 -22.42 -36.96 -2.75
C LYS A 75 -21.56 -35.96 -3.50
N PHE A 76 -22.18 -34.90 -4.04
CA PHE A 76 -21.42 -33.76 -4.57
C PHE A 76 -21.11 -32.79 -3.42
N LYS A 77 -19.81 -32.54 -3.18
CA LYS A 77 -19.35 -31.54 -2.22
C LYS A 77 -18.71 -30.39 -2.97
N ARG A 78 -18.91 -29.17 -2.49
CA ARG A 78 -18.19 -28.00 -2.99
C ARG A 78 -16.69 -28.21 -2.85
N LYS A 79 -15.96 -28.07 -3.95
CA LYS A 79 -14.56 -28.49 -4.05
C LYS A 79 -13.61 -27.58 -3.26
N ASP A 80 -13.97 -26.35 -3.02
CA ASP A 80 -13.02 -25.40 -2.48
C ASP A 80 -13.64 -24.39 -1.51
N THR A 81 -13.13 -24.37 -0.28
CA THR A 81 -13.56 -23.48 0.80
C THR A 81 -12.57 -22.36 1.11
N TRP A 82 -11.43 -22.31 0.39
CA TRP A 82 -10.42 -21.29 0.64
C TRP A 82 -10.89 -19.90 0.23
N PRO A 83 -10.56 -18.86 1.00
CA PRO A 83 -10.83 -17.48 0.60
C PRO A 83 -10.19 -17.18 -0.76
N LEU A 84 -10.82 -16.28 -1.52
CA LEU A 84 -10.32 -15.88 -2.83
C LEU A 84 -8.90 -15.34 -2.74
N LEU A 85 -8.02 -15.82 -3.64
CA LEU A 85 -6.61 -15.42 -3.77
C LEU A 85 -5.70 -15.72 -2.56
N ILE A 86 -6.16 -16.48 -1.54
CA ILE A 86 -5.39 -16.74 -0.31
C ILE A 86 -4.91 -18.20 -0.19
N LYS A 87 -5.13 -19.08 -1.19
CA LYS A 87 -4.83 -20.52 -1.07
C LYS A 87 -3.41 -20.81 -0.52
N SER A 88 -2.38 -20.18 -1.06
CA SER A 88 -1.00 -20.32 -0.60
C SER A 88 -0.46 -19.07 0.11
N GLY A 89 -1.17 -17.96 0.05
CA GLY A 89 -0.69 -16.67 0.56
C GLY A 89 0.42 -16.03 -0.27
N LYS A 90 1.00 -16.74 -1.24
CA LYS A 90 2.17 -16.26 -2.03
C LYS A 90 1.92 -14.92 -2.70
N LEU A 91 0.75 -14.72 -3.32
CA LEU A 91 0.43 -13.45 -3.98
C LEU A 91 0.45 -12.27 -3.00
N ARG A 92 -0.12 -12.43 -1.82
CA ARG A 92 -0.10 -11.38 -0.79
C ARG A 92 1.31 -11.12 -0.27
N GLN A 93 2.10 -12.18 -0.04
CA GLN A 93 3.48 -12.08 0.45
C GLN A 93 4.44 -11.49 -0.58
N SER A 94 4.11 -11.58 -1.88
CA SER A 94 4.92 -11.04 -2.97
C SER A 94 4.80 -9.51 -3.12
N ILE A 95 3.89 -8.86 -2.37
CA ILE A 95 3.73 -7.41 -2.43
C ILE A 95 4.86 -6.76 -1.65
N ALA A 96 5.66 -5.96 -2.35
CA ALA A 96 6.78 -5.23 -1.78
C ALA A 96 6.77 -3.77 -2.25
N PHE A 97 7.55 -2.94 -1.58
CA PHE A 97 7.83 -1.58 -2.04
C PHE A 97 9.33 -1.29 -1.91
N LYS A 98 9.80 -0.38 -2.73
CA LYS A 98 11.17 0.13 -2.72
C LYS A 98 11.20 1.59 -3.11
N LEU A 99 12.17 2.32 -2.62
CA LEU A 99 12.47 3.66 -3.14
C LEU A 99 13.11 3.53 -4.53
N GLU A 100 12.73 4.43 -5.42
CA GLU A 100 13.31 4.60 -6.74
C GLU A 100 13.83 6.04 -6.86
N GLY A 101 15.16 6.16 -6.77
CA GLY A 101 15.78 7.48 -6.64
C GLY A 101 15.50 8.13 -5.27
N LYS A 102 15.41 9.47 -5.28
CA LYS A 102 15.19 10.28 -4.08
C LYS A 102 13.74 10.74 -3.90
N ASP A 103 12.93 10.66 -4.94
CA ASP A 103 11.63 11.32 -5.08
C ASP A 103 10.48 10.37 -5.45
N ALA A 104 10.76 9.07 -5.60
CA ALA A 104 9.75 8.10 -5.95
C ALA A 104 9.76 6.85 -5.07
N VAL A 105 8.59 6.25 -4.87
CA VAL A 105 8.41 4.93 -4.27
C VAL A 105 7.62 4.03 -5.22
N VAL A 106 8.15 2.85 -5.50
CA VAL A 106 7.50 1.84 -6.33
C VAL A 106 6.93 0.75 -5.43
N VAL A 107 5.64 0.45 -5.59
CA VAL A 107 4.96 -0.65 -4.90
C VAL A 107 4.49 -1.66 -5.94
N GLY A 108 4.85 -2.91 -5.78
CA GLY A 108 4.57 -3.94 -6.78
C GLY A 108 4.50 -5.34 -6.21
N SER A 109 4.36 -6.31 -7.10
CA SER A 109 4.41 -7.74 -6.81
C SER A 109 5.29 -8.41 -7.83
N ASP A 110 6.19 -9.29 -7.39
CA ASP A 110 7.06 -10.09 -8.24
C ASP A 110 6.37 -11.36 -8.79
N ALA A 111 5.15 -11.65 -8.34
CA ALA A 111 4.40 -12.80 -8.81
C ALA A 111 3.95 -12.59 -10.27
N LYS A 112 4.46 -13.40 -11.19
CA LYS A 112 4.15 -13.32 -12.65
C LYS A 112 2.66 -13.32 -12.98
N TYR A 113 1.84 -13.89 -12.12
CA TYR A 113 0.38 -13.97 -12.29
C TYR A 113 -0.39 -12.82 -11.62
N ALA A 114 0.29 -11.92 -10.91
CA ALA A 114 -0.33 -10.78 -10.24
C ALA A 114 -1.12 -9.87 -11.21
N PRO A 115 -0.61 -9.50 -12.41
CA PRO A 115 -1.35 -8.70 -13.36
C PRO A 115 -2.66 -9.34 -13.81
N TYR A 116 -2.68 -10.66 -13.96
CA TYR A 116 -3.90 -11.37 -14.37
C TYR A 116 -5.01 -11.28 -13.32
N HIS A 117 -4.65 -11.26 -12.04
CA HIS A 117 -5.62 -11.04 -10.98
C HIS A 117 -6.03 -9.58 -10.87
N GLN A 118 -5.09 -8.65 -11.03
CA GLN A 118 -5.37 -7.22 -10.95
C GLN A 118 -6.32 -6.76 -12.07
N PHE A 119 -6.01 -7.12 -13.30
CA PHE A 119 -6.71 -6.61 -14.50
C PHE A 119 -7.67 -7.62 -15.12
N GLY A 120 -7.61 -8.88 -14.73
CA GLY A 120 -8.34 -9.96 -15.37
C GLY A 120 -7.71 -10.40 -16.69
N THR A 121 -8.33 -11.39 -17.32
CA THR A 121 -7.99 -11.87 -18.67
C THR A 121 -9.27 -12.20 -19.42
N LYS A 122 -9.17 -12.54 -20.71
CA LYS A 122 -10.31 -13.03 -21.50
C LYS A 122 -11.09 -14.17 -20.80
N HIS A 123 -10.43 -14.98 -20.00
CA HIS A 123 -11.00 -16.17 -19.37
C HIS A 123 -11.17 -16.04 -17.84
N MET A 124 -10.68 -14.97 -17.24
CA MET A 124 -10.68 -14.79 -15.78
C MET A 124 -11.12 -13.38 -15.41
N PRO A 125 -12.14 -13.23 -14.53
CA PRO A 125 -12.56 -11.92 -14.08
C PRO A 125 -11.47 -11.24 -13.25
N ALA A 126 -11.38 -9.91 -13.36
CA ALA A 126 -10.51 -9.10 -12.54
C ALA A 126 -10.87 -9.22 -11.05
N ARG A 127 -9.86 -9.27 -10.21
CA ARG A 127 -9.96 -9.21 -8.74
C ARG A 127 -8.88 -8.27 -8.22
N PRO A 128 -9.06 -6.96 -8.43
CA PRO A 128 -8.03 -5.98 -8.13
C PRO A 128 -7.77 -5.94 -6.62
N PHE A 129 -6.49 -6.01 -6.27
CA PHE A 129 -6.01 -5.95 -4.89
C PHE A 129 -5.12 -4.72 -4.63
N PHE A 130 -4.45 -4.17 -5.65
CA PHE A 130 -3.88 -2.83 -5.55
C PHE A 130 -4.99 -1.78 -5.56
N PRO A 131 -4.84 -0.69 -4.79
CA PRO A 131 -5.85 0.36 -4.69
C PRO A 131 -5.85 1.29 -5.91
N LEU A 132 -5.95 0.71 -7.10
CA LEU A 132 -5.98 1.40 -8.38
C LEU A 132 -7.41 1.42 -8.92
N ASP A 133 -7.81 2.51 -9.55
CA ASP A 133 -9.04 2.61 -10.30
C ASP A 133 -8.89 2.02 -11.73
N LYS A 134 -9.92 2.18 -12.55
CA LYS A 134 -9.91 1.66 -13.93
C LYS A 134 -8.93 2.36 -14.85
N SER A 135 -8.52 3.59 -14.53
CA SER A 135 -7.52 4.35 -15.28
C SER A 135 -6.08 3.98 -14.89
N GLY A 136 -5.91 3.19 -13.82
CA GLY A 136 -4.61 2.83 -13.27
C GLY A 136 -4.10 3.81 -12.21
N ASP A 137 -4.90 4.80 -11.86
CA ASP A 137 -4.60 5.76 -10.81
C ASP A 137 -4.98 5.24 -9.43
N LEU A 138 -4.34 5.77 -8.40
CA LEU A 138 -4.75 5.50 -7.02
C LEU A 138 -6.18 5.98 -6.77
N THR A 139 -6.97 5.17 -6.09
CA THR A 139 -8.34 5.53 -5.70
C THR A 139 -8.36 6.82 -4.87
N PRO A 140 -9.39 7.70 -4.98
CA PRO A 140 -9.45 8.98 -4.28
C PRO A 140 -9.26 8.86 -2.77
N ARG A 141 -9.82 7.81 -2.17
CA ARG A 141 -9.65 7.50 -0.74
C ARG A 141 -8.18 7.31 -0.35
N VAL A 142 -7.42 6.59 -1.18
CA VAL A 142 -6.01 6.30 -0.90
C VAL A 142 -5.16 7.53 -1.22
N LYS A 143 -5.46 8.28 -2.28
CA LYS A 143 -4.79 9.57 -2.57
C LYS A 143 -4.87 10.52 -1.37
N GLN A 144 -6.07 10.73 -0.81
CA GLN A 144 -6.24 11.59 0.37
C GLN A 144 -5.46 11.07 1.60
N LYS A 145 -5.45 9.75 1.80
CA LYS A 145 -4.72 9.16 2.91
C LYS A 145 -3.21 9.35 2.78
N ILE A 146 -2.68 9.18 1.56
CA ILE A 146 -1.26 9.38 1.26
C ILE A 146 -0.84 10.83 1.52
N ILE A 147 -1.64 11.80 1.10
CA ILE A 147 -1.39 13.23 1.35
C ILE A 147 -1.26 13.47 2.86
N ARG A 148 -2.22 13.02 3.66
CA ARG A 148 -2.19 13.17 5.12
C ARG A 148 -0.97 12.49 5.76
N ILE A 149 -0.55 11.33 5.24
CA ILE A 149 0.65 10.65 5.72
C ILE A 149 1.89 11.48 5.40
N ALA A 150 2.01 11.99 4.17
CA ALA A 150 3.13 12.83 3.77
C ALA A 150 3.21 14.09 4.64
N GLU A 151 2.11 14.84 4.78
CA GLU A 151 2.03 16.05 5.62
C GLU A 151 2.46 15.75 7.06
N ARG A 152 1.92 14.70 7.66
CA ARG A 152 2.24 14.32 9.04
C ARG A 152 3.71 13.95 9.19
N THR A 153 4.22 13.07 8.32
CA THR A 153 5.60 12.58 8.43
C THR A 153 6.60 13.71 8.21
N MET A 154 6.35 14.60 7.25
CA MET A 154 7.18 15.77 7.04
C MET A 154 7.15 16.71 8.23
N ALA A 155 5.97 17.00 8.79
CA ALA A 155 5.85 17.84 9.98
C ALA A 155 6.55 17.23 11.21
N GLU A 156 6.51 15.91 11.40
CA GLU A 156 7.21 15.21 12.47
C GLU A 156 8.74 15.36 12.33
N GLU A 157 9.28 15.17 11.12
CA GLU A 157 10.73 15.32 10.85
C GLU A 157 11.21 16.77 11.09
N PHE A 158 10.45 17.76 10.62
CA PHE A 158 10.78 19.16 10.90
C PHE A 158 10.73 19.48 12.39
N ARG A 159 9.72 19.00 13.12
CA ARG A 159 9.62 19.20 14.57
C ARG A 159 10.81 18.56 15.31
N MET A 160 11.21 17.36 14.91
CA MET A 160 12.35 16.64 15.47
C MET A 160 13.66 17.40 15.25
N THR A 161 13.81 18.03 14.11
CA THR A 161 15.00 18.86 13.79
C THR A 161 15.02 20.15 14.58
N LEU A 162 13.89 20.87 14.63
CA LEU A 162 13.74 22.12 15.39
C LEU A 162 13.87 21.92 16.90
N GLY A 163 13.41 20.79 17.43
CA GLY A 163 13.49 20.50 18.87
C GLY A 163 14.88 20.11 19.36
N LYS A 164 15.88 19.97 18.47
CA LYS A 164 17.29 19.73 18.78
C LYS A 164 18.14 20.99 18.81
N LEU A 165 17.55 22.13 18.48
CA LEU A 165 18.19 23.46 18.49
C LEU A 165 17.85 24.20 19.76
#